data_c3386a0d35c740a2c1c6ecd5d4bb4cf2
#
_entry.id   c3386a0d35c740a2c1c6ecd5d4bb4cf2
#
_cell.length_a   1.000
_cell.length_b   1.000
_cell.length_c   1.000
_cell.angle_alpha   90.00
_cell.angle_beta   90.00
_cell.angle_gamma   90.00
#
_symmetry.space_group_name_H-M   'P 1'
#
loop_
_entity.id
_entity.type
_entity.pdbx_description
1 polymer ?
#
loop_
_entity_poly.entity_id
_entity_poly.type
_entity_poly.pdbx_seq_one_letter_code
_entity_poly.pdbx_strand_id
1 'polypeptide(L)'
;EPTSLLVDDHGNIHVSDMKNSRVMFWKKNAVQGTIVTGNGVVGSSNDQLINPHGLTYDYRSNSLFIADYGNSRVMKYLYNSLTGIRVVGNNTCGTSTIQLCQPHGLFFEQSSNSLLIANPGAYNIVRWVSNDTQWSIVVGNSGGTFNGISPSTLNYPTDVTIDPMSNIYVADRSNHRVQFFMA
;
A
#
# COMPACT_ATOMS: atom_id res chain seq x y z
N GLU A 1 13.26 -4.45 10.69
CA GLU A 1 12.07 -5.31 10.76
C GLU A 1 11.35 -5.28 9.40
N PRO A 2 11.37 -6.39 8.64
CA PRO A 2 10.64 -6.47 7.38
C PRO A 2 9.13 -6.59 7.66
N THR A 3 8.31 -5.93 6.83
CA THR A 3 6.84 -5.92 6.97
C THR A 3 6.12 -6.44 5.74
N SER A 4 6.73 -6.34 4.58
CA SER A 4 6.16 -6.82 3.32
C SER A 4 7.26 -7.27 2.37
N LEU A 5 6.95 -8.22 1.52
CA LEU A 5 7.80 -8.63 0.42
C LEU A 5 6.98 -8.74 -0.88
N LEU A 6 7.64 -8.48 -1.99
CA LEU A 6 7.11 -8.62 -3.34
C LEU A 6 8.14 -9.38 -4.18
N VAL A 7 7.69 -10.36 -4.94
CA VAL A 7 8.50 -11.03 -5.95
C VAL A 7 8.02 -10.57 -7.32
N ASP A 8 8.91 -10.00 -8.13
CA ASP A 8 8.58 -9.58 -9.49
C ASP A 8 8.58 -10.77 -10.47
N ASP A 9 8.18 -10.54 -11.71
CA ASP A 9 8.08 -11.56 -12.78
C ASP A 9 9.45 -12.13 -13.21
N HIS A 10 10.53 -11.48 -12.85
CA HIS A 10 11.91 -11.96 -13.06
C HIS A 10 12.43 -12.79 -11.86
N GLY A 11 11.64 -12.90 -10.78
CA GLY A 11 12.00 -13.58 -9.55
C GLY A 11 12.94 -12.76 -8.64
N ASN A 12 13.01 -11.44 -8.83
CA ASN A 12 13.69 -10.55 -7.90
C ASN A 12 12.78 -10.24 -6.70
N ILE A 13 13.38 -9.91 -5.57
CA ILE A 13 12.68 -9.72 -4.30
C ILE A 13 12.81 -8.27 -3.85
N HIS A 14 11.68 -7.62 -3.57
CA HIS A 14 11.62 -6.32 -2.90
C HIS A 14 11.10 -6.51 -1.48
N VAL A 15 11.71 -5.86 -0.50
CA VAL A 15 11.35 -5.98 0.92
C VAL A 15 11.23 -4.61 1.56
N SER A 16 10.10 -4.33 2.18
CA SER A 16 9.95 -3.18 3.08
C SER A 16 10.71 -3.42 4.37
N ASP A 17 11.81 -2.70 4.56
CA ASP A 17 12.63 -2.72 5.77
C ASP A 17 12.19 -1.56 6.68
N MET A 18 11.02 -1.75 7.33
CA MET A 18 10.24 -0.74 8.05
C MET A 18 11.09 0.09 9.00
N LYS A 19 11.77 -0.54 9.96
CA LYS A 19 12.56 0.17 10.98
C LYS A 19 13.76 0.91 10.43
N ASN A 20 14.20 0.57 9.23
CA ASN A 20 15.29 1.26 8.55
C ASN A 20 14.79 2.25 7.48
N SER A 21 13.48 2.53 7.42
CA SER A 21 12.86 3.54 6.54
C SER A 21 13.30 3.44 5.07
N ARG A 22 13.35 2.21 4.55
CA ARG A 22 13.83 1.94 3.20
C ARG A 22 13.14 0.71 2.59
N VAL A 23 13.29 0.53 1.27
CA VAL A 23 12.99 -0.72 0.57
C VAL A 23 14.28 -1.28 0.00
N MET A 24 14.49 -2.55 0.25
CA MET A 24 15.63 -3.33 -0.23
C MET A 24 15.22 -4.18 -1.43
N PHE A 25 16.16 -4.41 -2.32
CA PHE A 25 16.00 -5.22 -3.54
C PHE A 25 17.10 -6.29 -3.61
N TRP A 26 16.69 -7.52 -3.88
CA TRP A 26 17.59 -8.63 -4.22
C TRP A 26 17.28 -9.11 -5.62
N LYS A 27 18.26 -9.04 -6.50
CA LYS A 27 18.17 -9.72 -7.79
C LYS A 27 18.06 -11.24 -7.53
N LYS A 28 17.37 -11.94 -8.40
CA LYS A 28 17.27 -13.41 -8.33
C LYS A 28 18.65 -14.05 -8.13
N ASN A 29 18.77 -14.91 -7.13
CA ASN A 29 20.00 -15.58 -6.72
C ASN A 29 21.09 -14.66 -6.12
N ALA A 30 20.83 -13.39 -5.88
CA ALA A 30 21.80 -12.51 -5.22
C ALA A 30 21.86 -12.80 -3.71
N VAL A 31 23.08 -12.81 -3.18
CA VAL A 31 23.33 -12.98 -1.72
C VAL A 31 23.31 -11.64 -0.98
N GLN A 32 23.40 -10.52 -1.69
CA GLN A 32 23.35 -9.18 -1.13
C GLN A 32 22.25 -8.35 -1.79
N GLY A 33 21.54 -7.59 -0.98
CA GLY A 33 20.51 -6.66 -1.43
C GLY A 33 21.06 -5.24 -1.59
N THR A 34 20.39 -4.45 -2.42
CA THR A 34 20.63 -3.02 -2.61
C THR A 34 19.44 -2.20 -2.16
N ILE A 35 19.67 -0.96 -1.75
CA ILE A 35 18.57 -0.02 -1.48
C ILE A 35 18.03 0.45 -2.84
N VAL A 36 16.71 0.36 -3.02
CA VAL A 36 16.06 0.85 -4.23
C VAL A 36 15.23 2.10 -3.99
N THR A 37 14.82 2.34 -2.75
CA THR A 37 14.14 3.58 -2.35
C THR A 37 14.13 3.74 -0.83
N GLY A 38 13.95 4.98 -0.39
CA GLY A 38 14.19 5.36 0.99
C GLY A 38 15.70 5.41 1.27
N ASN A 39 16.18 6.53 1.77
CA ASN A 39 17.62 6.71 2.03
C ASN A 39 18.05 6.21 3.42
N GLY A 40 17.14 5.56 4.17
CA GLY A 40 17.37 5.10 5.54
C GLY A 40 17.19 6.21 6.60
N VAL A 41 16.87 7.43 6.17
CA VAL A 41 16.55 8.56 7.04
C VAL A 41 15.04 8.71 7.13
N VAL A 42 14.53 8.76 8.35
CA VAL A 42 13.10 9.00 8.63
C VAL A 42 12.72 10.40 8.16
N GLY A 43 11.68 10.51 7.33
CA GLY A 43 11.25 11.82 6.83
C GLY A 43 10.15 11.75 5.78
N SER A 44 9.71 12.92 5.29
CA SER A 44 8.62 13.07 4.34
C SER A 44 9.05 13.59 2.96
N SER A 45 10.34 13.78 2.71
CA SER A 45 10.86 14.13 1.38
C SER A 45 10.60 13.01 0.37
N ASN A 46 10.83 13.30 -0.92
CA ASN A 46 10.52 12.34 -1.99
C ASN A 46 11.46 11.12 -2.04
N ASP A 47 12.59 11.17 -1.35
CA ASP A 47 13.57 10.10 -1.16
C ASP A 47 13.53 9.50 0.25
N GLN A 48 12.57 9.90 1.08
CA GLN A 48 12.43 9.45 2.48
C GLN A 48 11.12 8.74 2.71
N LEU A 49 11.11 7.84 3.69
CA LEU A 49 9.96 7.07 4.13
C LEU A 49 9.87 7.06 5.67
N ILE A 50 8.67 6.84 6.19
CA ILE A 50 8.44 6.57 7.62
C ILE A 50 7.68 5.25 7.75
N ASN A 51 8.35 4.23 8.30
CA ASN A 51 7.73 2.92 8.52
C ASN A 51 7.02 2.39 7.25
N PRO A 52 7.72 2.16 6.12
CA PRO A 52 7.10 1.60 4.92
C PRO A 52 6.53 0.20 5.20
N HIS A 53 5.30 -0.06 4.71
CA HIS A 53 4.62 -1.33 4.85
C HIS A 53 4.43 -2.03 3.51
N GLY A 54 3.23 -2.05 2.98
CA GLY A 54 2.86 -2.78 1.78
C GLY A 54 3.61 -2.33 0.52
N LEU A 55 3.91 -3.29 -0.33
CA LEU A 55 4.52 -3.10 -1.64
C LEU A 55 3.64 -3.71 -2.71
N THR A 56 3.53 -3.04 -3.85
CA THR A 56 2.95 -3.63 -5.06
C THR A 56 3.60 -3.04 -6.31
N TYR A 57 3.46 -3.72 -7.45
CA TYR A 57 4.16 -3.36 -8.67
C TYR A 57 3.20 -3.16 -9.85
N ASP A 58 3.39 -2.09 -10.58
CA ASP A 58 2.80 -1.89 -11.89
C ASP A 58 3.80 -2.32 -12.96
N TYR A 59 3.56 -3.49 -13.56
CA TYR A 59 4.43 -4.07 -14.59
C TYR A 59 4.43 -3.29 -15.90
N ARG A 60 3.36 -2.53 -16.19
CA ARG A 60 3.24 -1.74 -17.43
C ARG A 60 4.11 -0.49 -17.38
N SER A 61 4.09 0.22 -16.26
CA SER A 61 4.91 1.42 -16.06
C SER A 61 6.25 1.15 -15.40
N ASN A 62 6.54 -0.13 -15.09
CA ASN A 62 7.74 -0.56 -14.39
C ASN A 62 7.96 0.24 -13.11
N SER A 63 6.93 0.29 -12.26
CA SER A 63 6.89 1.15 -11.08
C SER A 63 6.54 0.39 -9.82
N LEU A 64 7.22 0.73 -8.72
CA LEU A 64 6.96 0.24 -7.38
C LEU A 64 6.07 1.22 -6.62
N PHE A 65 4.99 0.74 -6.04
CA PHE A 65 4.16 1.50 -5.10
C PHE A 65 4.45 1.05 -3.67
N ILE A 66 4.52 2.01 -2.76
CA ILE A 66 4.89 1.80 -1.35
C ILE A 66 3.89 2.51 -0.46
N ALA A 67 3.31 1.77 0.49
CA ALA A 67 2.56 2.34 1.59
C ALA A 67 3.54 2.98 2.59
N ASP A 68 3.67 4.29 2.56
CA ASP A 68 4.47 5.09 3.47
C ASP A 68 3.63 5.41 4.70
N TYR A 69 3.48 4.38 5.55
CA TYR A 69 2.54 4.31 6.68
C TYR A 69 2.61 5.52 7.60
N GLY A 70 3.81 5.87 8.06
CA GLY A 70 3.99 6.97 9.01
C GLY A 70 3.75 8.35 8.40
N ASN A 71 3.83 8.47 7.07
CA ASN A 71 3.50 9.71 6.35
C ASN A 71 2.06 9.72 5.80
N SER A 72 1.24 8.71 6.08
CA SER A 72 -0.16 8.63 5.60
C SER A 72 -0.30 8.92 4.10
N ARG A 73 0.57 8.29 3.30
CA ARG A 73 0.61 8.46 1.83
C ARG A 73 1.01 7.17 1.11
N VAL A 74 0.75 7.11 -0.18
CA VAL A 74 1.36 6.13 -1.08
C VAL A 74 2.32 6.85 -2.02
N MET A 75 3.52 6.29 -2.13
CA MET A 75 4.58 6.76 -3.03
C MET A 75 4.73 5.81 -4.22
N LYS A 76 4.96 6.38 -5.41
CA LYS A 76 5.32 5.65 -6.64
C LYS A 76 6.76 5.96 -7.00
N TYR A 77 7.55 4.91 -7.22
CA TYR A 77 8.94 5.01 -7.67
C TYR A 77 9.09 4.33 -9.04
N LEU A 78 9.61 5.04 -10.01
CA LEU A 78 9.99 4.46 -11.27
C LEU A 78 11.23 3.56 -11.09
N TYR A 79 11.38 2.57 -11.93
CA TYR A 79 12.56 1.69 -11.93
C TYR A 79 13.86 2.52 -11.95
N ASN A 80 14.79 2.16 -11.08
CA ASN A 80 16.06 2.86 -10.87
C ASN A 80 15.97 4.32 -10.38
N SER A 81 14.80 4.80 -9.93
CA SER A 81 14.68 6.12 -9.32
C SER A 81 14.78 6.03 -7.80
N LEU A 82 15.68 6.79 -7.19
CA LEU A 82 15.78 6.92 -5.74
C LEU A 82 14.77 7.94 -5.17
N THR A 83 14.15 8.75 -6.04
CA THR A 83 13.13 9.71 -5.66
C THR A 83 11.78 9.29 -6.22
N GLY A 84 10.75 9.29 -5.36
CA GLY A 84 9.39 8.94 -5.72
C GLY A 84 8.50 10.16 -5.93
N ILE A 85 7.30 9.90 -6.42
CA ILE A 85 6.21 10.86 -6.44
C ILE A 85 5.12 10.39 -5.50
N ARG A 86 4.50 11.30 -4.76
CA ARG A 86 3.31 11.00 -3.98
C ARG A 86 2.12 10.89 -4.93
N VAL A 87 1.39 9.77 -4.86
CA VAL A 87 0.23 9.52 -5.72
C VAL A 87 -1.08 9.58 -4.97
N VAL A 88 -1.11 9.18 -3.70
CA VAL A 88 -2.31 9.19 -2.84
C VAL A 88 -1.93 9.62 -1.43
N GLY A 89 -2.86 10.28 -0.74
CA GLY A 89 -2.61 10.83 0.60
C GLY A 89 -1.94 12.21 0.54
N ASN A 90 -2.00 12.97 1.62
CA ASN A 90 -1.45 14.33 1.68
C ASN A 90 -0.50 14.55 2.87
N ASN A 91 0.07 13.48 3.42
CA ASN A 91 0.94 13.45 4.60
C ASN A 91 0.21 13.75 5.92
N THR A 92 -1.11 13.75 5.92
CA THR A 92 -1.90 13.89 7.15
C THR A 92 -2.91 12.75 7.24
N CYS A 93 -3.02 12.14 8.41
CA CYS A 93 -4.04 11.12 8.66
C CYS A 93 -5.42 11.79 8.64
N GLY A 94 -6.34 11.20 7.86
CA GLY A 94 -7.70 11.72 7.76
C GLY A 94 -8.61 10.83 6.91
N THR A 95 -9.85 11.25 6.75
CA THR A 95 -10.92 10.49 6.09
C THR A 95 -11.46 11.16 4.82
N SER A 96 -10.95 12.34 4.45
CA SER A 96 -11.32 12.98 3.19
C SER A 96 -10.71 12.23 2.00
N THR A 97 -11.32 12.33 0.83
CA THR A 97 -10.94 11.58 -0.39
C THR A 97 -9.55 11.89 -0.96
N ILE A 98 -8.83 12.82 -0.37
CA ILE A 98 -7.42 13.14 -0.65
C ILE A 98 -6.47 12.70 0.47
N GLN A 99 -6.99 12.17 1.58
CA GLN A 99 -6.21 11.77 2.75
C GLN A 99 -6.22 10.24 2.89
N LEU A 100 -5.19 9.72 3.49
CA LEU A 100 -5.13 8.36 4.01
C LEU A 100 -4.83 8.41 5.51
N CYS A 101 -5.08 7.34 6.23
CA CYS A 101 -4.65 7.21 7.60
C CYS A 101 -3.94 5.88 7.82
N GLN A 102 -2.61 5.95 7.86
CA GLN A 102 -1.73 4.81 8.10
C GLN A 102 -1.91 3.68 7.06
N PRO A 103 -1.78 3.95 5.74
CA PRO A 103 -1.97 2.94 4.69
C PRO A 103 -1.02 1.76 4.93
N HIS A 104 -1.56 0.52 4.75
CA HIS A 104 -0.82 -0.69 5.09
C HIS A 104 -0.59 -1.58 3.87
N GLY A 105 -1.47 -2.52 3.55
CA GLY A 105 -1.39 -3.37 2.38
C GLY A 105 -1.80 -2.65 1.09
N LEU A 106 -1.18 -3.01 -0.01
CA LEU A 106 -1.44 -2.46 -1.34
C LEU A 106 -1.62 -3.59 -2.35
N PHE A 107 -2.56 -3.42 -3.27
CA PHE A 107 -2.71 -4.27 -4.44
C PHE A 107 -2.93 -3.42 -5.69
N PHE A 108 -2.03 -3.54 -6.68
CA PHE A 108 -2.19 -2.86 -7.97
C PHE A 108 -2.91 -3.76 -8.96
N GLU A 109 -4.09 -3.35 -9.37
CA GLU A 109 -4.90 -4.04 -10.36
C GLU A 109 -4.51 -3.58 -11.77
N GLN A 110 -3.78 -4.44 -12.49
CA GLN A 110 -3.24 -4.13 -13.81
C GLN A 110 -4.35 -3.84 -14.84
N SER A 111 -5.48 -4.53 -14.75
CA SER A 111 -6.58 -4.44 -15.73
C SER A 111 -7.26 -3.08 -15.71
N SER A 112 -7.53 -2.55 -14.53
CA SER A 112 -8.21 -1.27 -14.30
C SER A 112 -7.26 -0.09 -14.09
N ASN A 113 -5.95 -0.34 -14.08
CA ASN A 113 -4.92 0.67 -13.76
C ASN A 113 -5.21 1.40 -12.44
N SER A 114 -5.61 0.62 -11.43
CA SER A 114 -6.00 1.15 -10.12
C SER A 114 -5.27 0.47 -8.97
N LEU A 115 -5.20 1.18 -7.85
CA LEU A 115 -4.57 0.72 -6.62
C LEU A 115 -5.64 0.54 -5.54
N LEU A 116 -5.73 -0.66 -4.98
CA LEU A 116 -6.44 -0.92 -3.74
C LEU A 116 -5.50 -0.69 -2.57
N ILE A 117 -6.00 0.00 -1.55
CA ILE A 117 -5.22 0.42 -0.38
C ILE A 117 -5.99 0.03 0.88
N ALA A 118 -5.39 -0.80 1.71
CA ALA A 118 -5.86 -0.99 3.07
C ALA A 118 -5.53 0.26 3.89
N ASN A 119 -6.56 0.90 4.43
CA ASN A 119 -6.49 2.19 5.13
C ASN A 119 -6.98 2.03 6.59
N PRO A 120 -6.18 1.36 7.45
CA PRO A 120 -6.61 0.89 8.75
C PRO A 120 -7.07 1.98 9.71
N GLY A 121 -6.43 3.15 9.71
CA GLY A 121 -6.83 4.25 10.58
C GLY A 121 -8.16 4.90 10.19
N ALA A 122 -8.70 4.58 9.00
CA ALA A 122 -10.04 4.98 8.56
C ALA A 122 -11.01 3.79 8.43
N TYR A 123 -10.59 2.57 8.80
CA TYR A 123 -11.39 1.34 8.82
C TYR A 123 -12.02 0.98 7.46
N ASN A 124 -11.30 1.22 6.36
CA ASN A 124 -11.79 0.97 5.00
C ASN A 124 -10.71 0.48 4.06
N ILE A 125 -11.17 -0.03 2.91
CA ILE A 125 -10.36 -0.24 1.71
C ILE A 125 -10.79 0.83 0.72
N VAL A 126 -9.83 1.51 0.14
CA VAL A 126 -10.07 2.54 -0.87
C VAL A 126 -9.43 2.14 -2.20
N ARG A 127 -10.01 2.64 -3.30
CA ARG A 127 -9.49 2.51 -4.66
C ARG A 127 -9.07 3.86 -5.18
N TRP A 128 -7.86 3.94 -5.65
CA TRP A 128 -7.35 5.07 -6.41
C TRP A 128 -7.08 4.64 -7.85
N VAL A 129 -7.65 5.34 -8.82
CA VAL A 129 -7.36 5.12 -10.24
C VAL A 129 -6.18 5.99 -10.64
N SER A 130 -5.25 5.46 -11.41
CA SER A 130 -4.04 6.19 -11.78
C SER A 130 -4.37 7.53 -12.46
N ASN A 131 -3.72 8.59 -12.00
CA ASN A 131 -3.90 10.00 -12.36
C ASN A 131 -5.13 10.69 -11.77
N ASP A 132 -5.96 10.02 -10.99
CA ASP A 132 -7.03 10.71 -10.26
C ASP A 132 -6.46 11.53 -9.10
N THR A 133 -7.16 12.60 -8.75
CA THR A 133 -6.82 13.44 -7.61
C THR A 133 -7.43 12.95 -6.30
N GLN A 134 -8.38 12.02 -6.38
CA GLN A 134 -9.13 11.49 -5.25
C GLN A 134 -9.26 9.97 -5.35
N TRP A 135 -9.52 9.34 -4.21
CA TRP A 135 -9.86 7.93 -4.12
C TRP A 135 -11.35 7.75 -3.76
N SER A 136 -11.86 6.56 -3.99
CA SER A 136 -13.22 6.14 -3.60
C SER A 136 -13.16 4.99 -2.59
N ILE A 137 -14.17 4.87 -1.74
CA ILE A 137 -14.31 3.73 -0.83
C ILE A 137 -14.82 2.54 -1.64
N VAL A 138 -14.20 1.39 -1.40
CA VAL A 138 -14.63 0.11 -1.96
C VAL A 138 -15.40 -0.69 -0.94
N VAL A 139 -14.85 -0.84 0.27
CA VAL A 139 -15.48 -1.54 1.39
C VAL A 139 -15.10 -0.89 2.71
N GLY A 140 -15.95 -1.04 3.73
CA GLY A 140 -15.76 -0.45 5.04
C GLY A 140 -16.46 0.90 5.22
N ASN A 141 -16.07 1.65 6.21
CA ASN A 141 -16.78 2.87 6.62
C ASN A 141 -16.35 4.13 5.88
N SER A 142 -17.29 5.05 5.70
CA SER A 142 -17.05 6.36 5.06
C SER A 142 -16.56 7.45 6.00
N GLY A 143 -16.54 7.24 7.32
CA GLY A 143 -16.26 8.32 8.29
C GLY A 143 -15.16 8.06 9.30
N GLY A 144 -14.42 6.96 9.21
CA GLY A 144 -13.29 6.69 10.11
C GLY A 144 -13.64 6.46 11.60
N THR A 145 -14.93 6.38 11.95
CA THR A 145 -15.37 6.38 13.35
C THR A 145 -15.97 5.06 13.85
N PHE A 146 -16.03 4.03 13.00
CA PHE A 146 -16.69 2.76 13.33
C PHE A 146 -15.80 1.56 12.99
N ASN A 147 -15.20 0.99 14.02
CA ASN A 147 -14.71 -0.37 14.00
C ASN A 147 -15.92 -1.30 14.25
N GLY A 148 -16.29 -2.14 13.29
CA GLY A 148 -17.45 -3.03 13.41
C GLY A 148 -17.13 -4.46 13.00
N ILE A 149 -17.97 -5.39 13.46
CA ILE A 149 -17.89 -6.83 13.13
C ILE A 149 -18.93 -7.27 12.10
N SER A 150 -19.76 -6.34 11.60
CA SER A 150 -20.77 -6.66 10.59
C SER A 150 -20.14 -7.05 9.25
N PRO A 151 -20.88 -7.69 8.33
CA PRO A 151 -20.36 -8.05 7.00
C PRO A 151 -19.92 -6.89 6.14
N SER A 152 -20.33 -5.66 6.43
CA SER A 152 -19.96 -4.45 5.67
C SER A 152 -18.94 -3.56 6.37
N THR A 153 -18.52 -3.91 7.60
CA THR A 153 -17.59 -3.11 8.38
C THR A 153 -16.24 -3.80 8.54
N LEU A 154 -15.20 -3.01 8.73
CA LEU A 154 -13.83 -3.46 8.96
C LEU A 154 -13.29 -2.89 10.28
N ASN A 155 -12.33 -3.60 10.87
CA ASN A 155 -11.61 -3.14 12.05
C ASN A 155 -10.10 -3.32 11.86
N TYR A 156 -9.41 -2.22 11.58
CA TYR A 156 -7.98 -2.19 11.29
C TYR A 156 -7.58 -3.18 10.17
N PRO A 157 -8.13 -3.01 8.95
CA PRO A 157 -7.76 -3.86 7.81
C PRO A 157 -6.29 -3.63 7.46
N THR A 158 -5.52 -4.71 7.32
CA THR A 158 -4.07 -4.61 7.09
C THR A 158 -3.63 -5.04 5.71
N ASP A 159 -4.47 -5.77 4.98
CA ASP A 159 -4.12 -6.17 3.62
C ASP A 159 -5.36 -6.34 2.76
N VAL A 160 -5.17 -6.27 1.44
CA VAL A 160 -6.21 -6.43 0.44
C VAL A 160 -5.65 -7.09 -0.81
N THR A 161 -6.42 -8.00 -1.40
CA THR A 161 -6.15 -8.58 -2.71
C THR A 161 -7.44 -8.84 -3.47
N ILE A 162 -7.34 -9.11 -4.76
CA ILE A 162 -8.48 -9.53 -5.58
C ILE A 162 -8.17 -10.84 -6.31
N ASP A 163 -9.21 -11.60 -6.61
CA ASP A 163 -9.11 -12.77 -7.49
C ASP A 163 -9.34 -12.40 -8.97
N PRO A 164 -9.17 -13.35 -9.91
CA PRO A 164 -9.40 -13.10 -11.34
C PRO A 164 -10.85 -12.69 -11.70
N MET A 165 -11.81 -12.92 -10.80
CA MET A 165 -13.22 -12.50 -10.95
C MET A 165 -13.49 -11.12 -10.34
N SER A 166 -12.43 -10.42 -9.90
CA SER A 166 -12.47 -9.11 -9.22
C SER A 166 -13.12 -9.13 -7.83
N ASN A 167 -13.31 -10.29 -7.22
CA ASN A 167 -13.75 -10.37 -5.83
C ASN A 167 -12.62 -9.91 -4.89
N ILE A 168 -13.00 -9.22 -3.83
CA ILE A 168 -12.07 -8.58 -2.91
C ILE A 168 -11.93 -9.41 -1.63
N TYR A 169 -10.70 -9.66 -1.22
CA TYR A 169 -10.34 -10.32 0.04
C TYR A 169 -9.59 -9.33 0.92
N VAL A 170 -10.04 -9.18 2.16
CA VAL A 170 -9.47 -8.23 3.12
C VAL A 170 -9.02 -8.94 4.38
N ALA A 171 -7.77 -8.73 4.78
CA ALA A 171 -7.27 -9.13 6.09
C ALA A 171 -7.80 -8.14 7.15
N ASP A 172 -8.93 -8.47 7.75
CA ASP A 172 -9.64 -7.66 8.76
C ASP A 172 -9.07 -7.98 10.15
N ARG A 173 -7.88 -7.48 10.41
CA ARG A 173 -6.97 -7.89 11.48
C ARG A 173 -7.59 -7.88 12.87
N SER A 174 -8.18 -6.76 13.27
CA SER A 174 -8.72 -6.63 14.64
C SER A 174 -10.05 -7.33 14.85
N ASN A 175 -10.65 -7.87 13.78
CA ASN A 175 -11.77 -8.79 13.82
C ASN A 175 -11.35 -10.26 13.67
N HIS A 176 -10.05 -10.56 13.58
CA HIS A 176 -9.49 -11.91 13.49
C HIS A 176 -10.10 -12.74 12.35
N ARG A 177 -10.31 -12.11 11.17
CA ARG A 177 -10.95 -12.76 10.00
C ARG A 177 -10.33 -12.29 8.68
N VAL A 178 -10.51 -13.11 7.65
CA VAL A 178 -10.45 -12.66 6.25
C VAL A 178 -11.89 -12.45 5.79
N GLN A 179 -12.17 -11.27 5.25
CA GLN A 179 -13.50 -10.93 4.75
C GLN A 179 -13.51 -10.90 3.23
N PHE A 180 -14.58 -11.46 2.65
CA PHE A 180 -14.79 -11.59 1.22
C PHE A 180 -15.93 -10.67 0.78
N PHE A 181 -15.73 -9.98 -0.35
CA PHE A 181 -16.74 -9.13 -1.00
C PHE A 181 -16.80 -9.50 -2.48
N MET A 182 -17.98 -9.80 -2.97
CA MET A 182 -18.20 -10.03 -4.41
C MET A 182 -18.05 -8.73 -5.20
N ALA A 183 -17.54 -8.85 -6.42
CA ALA A 183 -17.43 -7.76 -7.39
C ALA A 183 -18.79 -7.22 -7.82
#